data_b6bf21b6ccd59e8419e3320f9f059739
#
_entry.id   b6bf21b6ccd59e8419e3320f9f059739
#
_cell.length_a   1.000
_cell.length_b   1.000
_cell.length_c   1.000
_cell.angle_alpha   90.00
_cell.angle_beta   90.00
_cell.angle_gamma   90.00
#
_symmetry.space_group_name_H-M   'P 1'
#
loop_
_entity.id
_entity.type
_entity.pdbx_description
1 polymer ?
#
loop_
_entity_poly.entity_id
_entity_poly.type
_entity_poly.pdbx_seq_one_letter_code
_entity_poly.pdbx_strand_id
1 'polypeptide(L)'
;MNPKRIHADRRNCVNFTLSLRWHLYPAVLVLFGAAGCAHKPASAGIPAPPAPAAPGSRAAPAGKSVAPGTYVERGVASWYGAPFHGRQSSSGEIFDMNRFVAAHRTLPFGSIVRVTNLNNGEHTEVRIIDRGPFIEGRLIDLSLAAAHAIDMVGTGVAPVRLELVSSPSPLAGAFSVQVGAFQQRKNAERLRADLSRRYPVFVQDFDAPAGRLYRVRVGRLATQQAAERFAAQLTRDRGFHNTFVVRLDGLQ
;
A
#
# COMPACT_ATOMS: atom_id res chain seq x y z
N MET A 1 39.42 -32.36 2.05
CA MET A 1 37.95 -32.41 1.86
C MET A 1 37.44 -31.02 1.62
N ASN A 2 36.98 -30.70 0.41
CA ASN A 2 36.73 -29.36 -0.11
C ASN A 2 35.26 -29.02 0.04
N PRO A 3 34.85 -27.93 0.71
CA PRO A 3 33.41 -27.55 0.79
C PRO A 3 32.99 -26.88 -0.51
N LYS A 4 32.10 -27.51 -1.25
CA LYS A 4 31.47 -26.97 -2.45
C LYS A 4 30.73 -25.68 -2.11
N ARG A 5 31.18 -24.54 -2.68
CA ARG A 5 30.47 -23.28 -2.73
C ARG A 5 29.24 -23.50 -3.60
N ILE A 6 28.06 -23.34 -3.00
CA ILE A 6 26.80 -23.26 -3.74
C ILE A 6 26.72 -21.82 -4.29
N HIS A 7 27.00 -21.66 -5.58
CA HIS A 7 26.74 -20.43 -6.31
C HIS A 7 25.20 -20.23 -6.38
N ALA A 8 24.70 -19.25 -5.66
CA ALA A 8 23.34 -18.77 -5.88
C ALA A 8 23.28 -18.09 -7.26
N ASP A 9 22.54 -18.70 -8.17
CA ASP A 9 22.30 -18.17 -9.51
C ASP A 9 21.56 -16.82 -9.42
N ARG A 10 22.28 -15.75 -9.78
CA ARG A 10 21.82 -14.33 -9.70
C ARG A 10 20.82 -13.92 -10.78
N ARG A 11 20.22 -14.85 -11.53
CA ARG A 11 19.52 -14.56 -12.77
C ARG A 11 18.00 -14.62 -12.70
N ASN A 12 17.37 -14.20 -11.61
CA ASN A 12 15.89 -14.01 -11.62
C ASN A 12 15.38 -12.91 -10.66
N CYS A 13 16.15 -11.86 -10.45
CA CYS A 13 15.59 -10.60 -9.96
C CYS A 13 15.08 -9.84 -11.19
N VAL A 14 13.78 -9.90 -11.45
CA VAL A 14 13.14 -9.11 -12.49
C VAL A 14 13.12 -7.65 -12.05
N ASN A 15 14.13 -6.88 -12.50
CA ASN A 15 14.05 -5.43 -12.50
C ASN A 15 13.03 -5.03 -13.56
N PHE A 16 11.87 -4.58 -13.11
CA PHE A 16 10.83 -4.04 -13.99
C PHE A 16 11.21 -2.59 -14.38
N THR A 17 12.07 -2.45 -15.37
CA THR A 17 12.25 -1.17 -16.08
C THR A 17 11.19 -1.08 -17.16
N LEU A 18 10.13 -0.32 -16.91
CA LEU A 18 9.18 0.08 -17.94
C LEU A 18 9.88 1.03 -18.92
N SER A 19 10.28 0.52 -20.06
CA SER A 19 10.66 1.35 -21.20
C SER A 19 9.39 1.89 -21.87
N LEU A 20 9.10 3.16 -21.63
CA LEU A 20 8.02 3.91 -22.26
C LEU A 20 8.41 4.21 -23.72
N ARG A 21 7.93 3.41 -24.66
CA ARG A 21 8.03 3.72 -26.11
C ARG A 21 6.92 4.71 -26.48
N TRP A 22 7.30 5.93 -26.72
CA TRP A 22 6.44 6.96 -27.32
C TRP A 22 6.23 6.64 -28.80
N HIS A 23 5.00 6.32 -29.16
CA HIS A 23 4.58 6.29 -30.55
C HIS A 23 4.03 7.67 -30.92
N LEU A 24 4.75 8.36 -31.79
CA LEU A 24 4.30 9.59 -32.44
C LEU A 24 3.14 9.24 -33.39
N TYR A 25 1.96 9.78 -33.15
CA TYR A 25 0.86 9.81 -34.09
C TYR A 25 0.84 11.19 -34.76
N PRO A 26 0.76 11.27 -36.11
CA PRO A 26 0.65 12.55 -36.81
C PRO A 26 -0.76 13.13 -36.70
N ALA A 27 -0.81 14.43 -36.46
CA ALA A 27 -2.02 15.21 -36.42
C ALA A 27 -2.68 15.26 -37.82
N VAL A 28 -3.95 14.88 -37.89
CA VAL A 28 -4.81 15.16 -39.05
C VAL A 28 -5.73 16.33 -38.67
N LEU A 29 -5.47 17.44 -39.31
CA LEU A 29 -6.26 18.67 -39.20
C LEU A 29 -7.44 18.56 -40.19
N VAL A 30 -8.67 18.48 -39.69
CA VAL A 30 -9.87 18.63 -40.51
C VAL A 30 -10.60 19.91 -40.10
N LEU A 31 -10.49 20.92 -40.96
CA LEU A 31 -11.28 22.15 -40.96
C LEU A 31 -12.67 21.83 -41.54
N PHE A 32 -13.73 22.04 -40.74
CA PHE A 32 -15.06 22.28 -41.30
C PHE A 32 -15.67 23.52 -40.61
N GLY A 33 -15.80 24.57 -41.40
CA GLY A 33 -16.60 25.72 -41.10
C GLY A 33 -18.08 25.47 -41.46
N ALA A 34 -18.98 26.07 -40.72
CA ALA A 34 -20.11 26.80 -41.25
C ALA A 34 -21.12 27.20 -40.16
N ALA A 35 -21.45 28.42 -40.22
CA ALA A 35 -22.48 29.21 -39.60
C ALA A 35 -23.85 28.57 -39.37
N GLY A 36 -24.56 28.97 -38.28
CA GLY A 36 -26.01 28.72 -38.20
C GLY A 36 -26.64 29.07 -36.85
N CYS A 37 -27.14 30.29 -36.73
CA CYS A 37 -28.36 30.72 -36.05
C CYS A 37 -28.60 30.34 -34.57
N ALA A 38 -28.63 31.40 -33.76
CA ALA A 38 -29.14 31.46 -32.42
C ALA A 38 -30.66 31.13 -32.35
N HIS A 39 -31.03 30.16 -31.51
CA HIS A 39 -32.35 30.07 -30.91
C HIS A 39 -32.19 29.70 -29.43
N LYS A 40 -32.66 30.60 -28.58
CA LYS A 40 -32.71 30.43 -27.12
C LYS A 40 -34.07 29.82 -26.79
N PRO A 41 -34.18 28.58 -26.28
CA PRO A 41 -35.41 28.16 -25.61
C PRO A 41 -35.33 28.51 -24.12
N ALA A 42 -36.37 29.13 -23.61
CA ALA A 42 -36.58 29.35 -22.20
C ALA A 42 -36.69 27.98 -21.48
N SER A 43 -35.78 27.73 -20.56
CA SER A 43 -35.81 26.55 -19.71
C SER A 43 -36.75 26.80 -18.54
N ALA A 44 -37.92 26.18 -18.56
CA ALA A 44 -38.78 26.05 -17.39
C ALA A 44 -38.05 25.15 -16.37
N GLY A 45 -37.76 25.68 -15.19
CA GLY A 45 -37.08 24.95 -14.12
C GLY A 45 -37.93 23.78 -13.62
N ILE A 46 -37.42 22.58 -13.80
CA ILE A 46 -37.90 21.39 -13.11
C ILE A 46 -37.24 21.40 -11.73
N PRO A 47 -37.99 21.34 -10.60
CA PRO A 47 -37.41 21.26 -9.28
C PRO A 47 -36.63 19.94 -9.16
N ALA A 48 -35.38 20.03 -8.72
CA ALA A 48 -34.53 18.87 -8.48
C ALA A 48 -35.16 17.96 -7.40
N PRO A 49 -35.13 16.62 -7.59
CA PRO A 49 -35.57 15.69 -6.55
C PRO A 49 -34.70 15.84 -5.31
N PRO A 50 -35.25 15.67 -4.08
CA PRO A 50 -34.46 15.73 -2.85
C PRO A 50 -33.35 14.67 -2.88
N ALA A 51 -32.14 15.09 -2.50
CA ALA A 51 -31.00 14.20 -2.37
C ALA A 51 -31.36 13.03 -1.44
N PRO A 52 -30.97 11.76 -1.79
CA PRO A 52 -31.16 10.64 -0.88
C PRO A 52 -30.39 10.91 0.41
N ALA A 53 -31.07 10.79 1.56
CA ALA A 53 -30.46 10.87 2.87
C ALA A 53 -29.30 9.88 2.96
N ALA A 54 -28.13 10.38 3.36
CA ALA A 54 -26.96 9.54 3.59
C ALA A 54 -27.33 8.43 4.59
N PRO A 55 -27.00 7.16 4.31
CA PRO A 55 -27.20 6.09 5.27
C PRO A 55 -26.39 6.43 6.52
N GLY A 56 -27.08 6.48 7.66
CA GLY A 56 -26.51 6.84 8.95
C GLY A 56 -25.23 6.07 9.21
N SER A 57 -24.16 6.80 9.36
CA SER A 57 -22.87 6.28 9.82
C SER A 57 -23.09 5.66 11.20
N ARG A 58 -23.17 4.33 11.25
CA ARG A 58 -23.14 3.58 12.49
C ARG A 58 -21.76 3.83 13.09
N ALA A 59 -21.69 4.65 14.11
CA ALA A 59 -20.46 4.94 14.84
C ALA A 59 -19.81 3.60 15.23
N ALA A 60 -18.60 3.37 14.71
CA ALA A 60 -17.77 2.28 15.18
C ALA A 60 -17.51 2.47 16.68
N PRO A 61 -17.43 1.41 17.50
CA PRO A 61 -17.18 1.54 18.93
C PRO A 61 -15.88 2.32 19.13
N ALA A 62 -15.93 3.33 20.00
CA ALA A 62 -14.81 4.18 20.36
C ALA A 62 -13.64 3.32 20.88
N GLY A 63 -12.70 3.02 20.01
CA GLY A 63 -11.41 2.43 20.38
C GLY A 63 -10.68 3.41 21.30
N LYS A 64 -9.96 2.88 22.31
CA LYS A 64 -9.15 3.69 23.23
C LYS A 64 -8.22 4.56 22.38
N SER A 65 -8.45 5.89 22.39
CA SER A 65 -7.64 6.85 21.66
C SER A 65 -6.21 6.78 22.15
N VAL A 66 -5.27 6.50 21.26
CA VAL A 66 -3.85 6.74 21.52
C VAL A 66 -3.68 8.25 21.62
N ALA A 67 -2.96 8.74 22.65
CA ALA A 67 -2.75 10.17 22.82
C ALA A 67 -2.17 10.78 21.53
N PRO A 68 -2.72 11.89 21.00
CA PRO A 68 -2.19 12.55 19.81
C PRO A 68 -0.72 12.85 19.96
N GLY A 69 0.11 12.51 18.96
CA GLY A 69 1.56 12.75 18.95
C GLY A 69 2.45 11.61 19.46
N THR A 70 1.88 10.50 19.97
CA THR A 70 2.68 9.37 20.50
C THR A 70 3.37 8.55 19.40
N TYR A 71 2.88 8.57 18.16
CA TYR A 71 3.45 7.86 17.03
C TYR A 71 3.66 8.82 15.87
N VAL A 72 4.91 8.98 15.48
CA VAL A 72 5.33 9.80 14.34
C VAL A 72 6.37 9.03 13.55
N GLU A 73 6.16 8.92 12.23
CA GLU A 73 7.15 8.39 11.28
C GLU A 73 7.40 9.38 10.15
N ARG A 74 8.59 9.29 9.53
CA ARG A 74 8.95 10.03 8.33
C ARG A 74 9.48 9.06 7.28
N GLY A 75 9.14 9.30 6.02
CA GLY A 75 9.54 8.46 4.91
C GLY A 75 8.94 8.93 3.60
N VAL A 76 8.94 8.07 2.60
CA VAL A 76 8.39 8.37 1.28
C VAL A 76 6.99 7.76 1.16
N ALA A 77 6.03 8.58 0.74
CA ALA A 77 4.73 8.12 0.28
C ALA A 77 4.75 7.85 -1.23
N SER A 78 3.98 6.88 -1.67
CA SER A 78 3.53 6.74 -3.06
C SER A 78 2.01 6.62 -3.07
N TRP A 79 1.41 6.43 -4.26
CA TRP A 79 -0.02 6.20 -4.37
C TRP A 79 -0.34 5.07 -5.34
N TYR A 80 -1.52 4.47 -5.17
CA TYR A 80 -2.04 3.40 -5.99
C TYR A 80 -3.49 3.71 -6.40
N GLY A 81 -3.86 3.32 -7.63
CA GLY A 81 -5.13 3.71 -8.23
C GLY A 81 -5.81 2.59 -9.00
N ALA A 82 -6.17 2.84 -10.25
CA ALA A 82 -7.05 2.02 -11.09
C ALA A 82 -6.76 0.50 -11.09
N PRO A 83 -5.52 0.00 -11.14
CA PRO A 83 -5.29 -1.46 -11.14
C PRO A 83 -5.73 -2.17 -9.86
N PHE A 84 -5.87 -1.44 -8.75
CA PHE A 84 -6.30 -1.97 -7.44
C PHE A 84 -7.75 -1.65 -7.10
N HIS A 85 -8.36 -0.69 -7.79
CA HIS A 85 -9.75 -0.27 -7.56
C HIS A 85 -10.72 -1.44 -7.70
N GLY A 86 -11.64 -1.60 -6.75
CA GLY A 86 -12.59 -2.70 -6.71
C GLY A 86 -12.04 -4.03 -6.19
N ARG A 87 -10.74 -4.11 -5.83
CA ARG A 87 -10.14 -5.33 -5.26
C ARG A 87 -10.22 -5.35 -3.75
N GLN A 88 -10.21 -6.54 -3.19
CA GLN A 88 -10.17 -6.73 -1.74
C GLN A 88 -8.77 -6.37 -1.20
N SER A 89 -8.74 -5.52 -0.19
CA SER A 89 -7.54 -5.17 0.57
C SER A 89 -7.21 -6.24 1.63
N SER A 90 -6.07 -6.11 2.28
CA SER A 90 -5.66 -7.04 3.36
C SER A 90 -6.55 -6.98 4.60
N SER A 91 -7.35 -5.92 4.80
CA SER A 91 -8.36 -5.84 5.86
C SER A 91 -9.67 -6.57 5.52
N GLY A 92 -9.83 -7.01 4.27
CA GLY A 92 -11.07 -7.59 3.75
C GLY A 92 -12.01 -6.57 3.11
N GLU A 93 -11.73 -5.27 3.23
CA GLU A 93 -12.53 -4.22 2.58
C GLU A 93 -12.20 -4.10 1.09
N ILE A 94 -13.19 -3.69 0.29
CA ILE A 94 -12.95 -3.37 -1.13
C ILE A 94 -12.24 -2.01 -1.22
N PHE A 95 -11.10 -1.98 -1.90
CA PHE A 95 -10.36 -0.74 -2.12
C PHE A 95 -11.09 0.16 -3.11
N ASP A 96 -11.37 1.39 -2.67
CA ASP A 96 -11.88 2.46 -3.50
C ASP A 96 -10.86 3.60 -3.55
N MET A 97 -10.30 3.84 -4.75
CA MET A 97 -9.28 4.88 -4.95
C MET A 97 -9.79 6.31 -4.71
N ASN A 98 -11.11 6.52 -4.66
CA ASN A 98 -11.73 7.83 -4.42
C ASN A 98 -12.01 8.10 -2.92
N ARG A 99 -11.71 7.14 -2.03
CA ARG A 99 -11.81 7.30 -0.58
C ARG A 99 -10.44 7.62 0.02
N PHE A 100 -10.43 8.28 1.18
CA PHE A 100 -9.19 8.59 1.93
C PHE A 100 -8.72 7.36 2.71
N VAL A 101 -8.02 6.47 2.02
CA VAL A 101 -7.50 5.22 2.56
C VAL A 101 -6.04 5.01 2.16
N ALA A 102 -5.34 4.12 2.88
CA ALA A 102 -3.94 3.86 2.62
C ALA A 102 -3.52 2.44 3.02
N ALA A 103 -2.35 2.03 2.51
CA ALA A 103 -1.63 0.83 2.94
C ALA A 103 -0.45 1.21 3.82
N HIS A 104 -0.32 0.54 4.98
CA HIS A 104 0.82 0.65 5.89
C HIS A 104 1.22 -0.71 6.44
N ARG A 105 2.54 -0.93 6.67
CA ARG A 105 3.02 -2.27 7.05
C ARG A 105 2.66 -2.68 8.47
N THR A 106 2.69 -1.75 9.42
CA THR A 106 2.70 -2.08 10.86
C THR A 106 1.57 -1.45 11.66
N LEU A 107 0.90 -0.40 11.19
CA LEU A 107 -0.24 0.20 11.87
C LEU A 107 -1.45 -0.75 11.85
N PRO A 108 -2.26 -0.81 12.93
CA PRO A 108 -3.51 -1.55 12.95
C PRO A 108 -4.46 -1.14 11.82
N PHE A 109 -5.22 -2.09 11.27
CA PHE A 109 -6.30 -1.73 10.35
C PHE A 109 -7.34 -0.84 11.05
N GLY A 110 -7.88 0.13 10.31
CA GLY A 110 -8.80 1.13 10.83
C GLY A 110 -8.14 2.31 11.54
N SER A 111 -6.82 2.30 11.73
CA SER A 111 -6.09 3.48 12.24
C SER A 111 -6.28 4.67 11.32
N ILE A 112 -6.47 5.85 11.90
CA ILE A 112 -6.46 7.13 11.17
C ILE A 112 -5.10 7.77 11.37
N VAL A 113 -4.45 8.12 10.26
CA VAL A 113 -3.17 8.82 10.25
C VAL A 113 -3.28 10.12 9.47
N ARG A 114 -2.71 11.19 10.03
CA ARG A 114 -2.46 12.42 9.30
C ARG A 114 -1.18 12.26 8.51
N VAL A 115 -1.25 12.51 7.21
CA VAL A 115 -0.14 12.47 6.27
C VAL A 115 0.13 13.88 5.82
N THR A 116 1.32 14.41 6.13
CA THR A 116 1.76 15.75 5.70
C THR A 116 2.85 15.59 4.64
N ASN A 117 2.66 16.18 3.47
CA ASN A 117 3.66 16.28 2.42
C ASN A 117 4.69 17.34 2.83
N LEU A 118 5.96 16.92 2.96
CA LEU A 118 7.03 17.81 3.46
C LEU A 118 7.54 18.79 2.41
N ASN A 119 7.15 18.65 1.13
CA ASN A 119 7.55 19.57 0.07
C ASN A 119 6.67 20.84 0.05
N ASN A 120 5.38 20.72 0.40
CA ASN A 120 4.41 21.83 0.27
C ASN A 120 3.64 22.14 1.57
N GLY A 121 3.74 21.27 2.59
CA GLY A 121 3.03 21.43 3.87
C GLY A 121 1.56 20.96 3.84
N GLU A 122 1.04 20.57 2.69
CA GLU A 122 -0.33 20.04 2.57
C GLU A 122 -0.49 18.75 3.34
N HIS A 123 -1.67 18.53 3.93
CA HIS A 123 -1.93 17.34 4.73
C HIS A 123 -3.35 16.82 4.54
N THR A 124 -3.52 15.53 4.80
CA THR A 124 -4.83 14.86 4.82
C THR A 124 -4.83 13.75 5.86
N GLU A 125 -6.01 13.27 6.22
CA GLU A 125 -6.17 12.11 7.09
C GLU A 125 -6.65 10.92 6.27
N VAL A 126 -6.01 9.76 6.49
CA VAL A 126 -6.33 8.52 5.79
C VAL A 126 -6.55 7.39 6.78
N ARG A 127 -7.42 6.45 6.41
CA ARG A 127 -7.64 5.22 7.17
C ARG A 127 -6.80 4.08 6.60
N ILE A 128 -6.09 3.37 7.46
CA ILE A 128 -5.29 2.22 7.08
C ILE A 128 -6.20 1.01 6.85
N ILE A 129 -6.23 0.50 5.62
CA ILE A 129 -7.03 -0.67 5.23
C ILE A 129 -6.20 -1.79 4.59
N ASP A 130 -4.94 -1.54 4.24
CA ASP A 130 -4.13 -2.52 3.52
C ASP A 130 -2.71 -2.65 4.09
N ARG A 131 -2.00 -3.72 3.66
CA ARG A 131 -0.62 -4.03 4.02
C ARG A 131 0.33 -3.78 2.85
N GLY A 132 1.24 -2.88 3.07
CA GLY A 132 2.28 -2.39 2.16
C GLY A 132 2.83 -1.07 2.67
N PRO A 133 3.70 -0.42 1.91
CA PRO A 133 4.39 -0.87 0.70
C PRO A 133 5.45 -1.94 0.95
N PHE A 134 5.64 -2.83 -0.03
CA PHE A 134 6.73 -3.82 -0.05
C PHE A 134 7.80 -3.41 -1.06
N ILE A 135 8.16 -2.14 -1.03
CA ILE A 135 9.24 -1.51 -1.81
C ILE A 135 10.12 -0.76 -0.83
N GLU A 136 11.43 -0.96 -0.95
CA GLU A 136 12.42 -0.31 -0.08
C GLU A 136 12.31 1.21 -0.16
N GLY A 137 12.50 1.89 0.98
CA GLY A 137 12.42 3.34 1.10
C GLY A 137 11.01 3.91 1.19
N ARG A 138 9.95 3.15 0.83
CA ARG A 138 8.57 3.62 0.96
C ARG A 138 7.97 3.29 2.33
N LEU A 139 7.19 4.23 2.85
CA LEU A 139 6.54 4.16 4.16
C LEU A 139 5.04 3.85 4.06
N ILE A 140 4.34 4.55 3.18
CA ILE A 140 2.88 4.49 3.01
C ILE A 140 2.52 4.58 1.53
N ASP A 141 1.48 3.83 1.13
CA ASP A 141 0.87 3.98 -0.19
C ASP A 141 -0.53 4.56 -0.01
N LEU A 142 -0.77 5.73 -0.60
CA LEU A 142 -2.03 6.47 -0.51
C LEU A 142 -3.00 6.06 -1.62
N SER A 143 -4.30 6.23 -1.39
CA SER A 143 -5.29 6.23 -2.47
C SER A 143 -5.09 7.45 -3.38
N LEU A 144 -5.67 7.42 -4.59
CA LEU A 144 -5.63 8.54 -5.52
C LEU A 144 -6.22 9.82 -4.91
N ALA A 145 -7.37 9.71 -4.24
CA ALA A 145 -8.00 10.87 -3.58
C ALA A 145 -7.09 11.49 -2.51
N ALA A 146 -6.43 10.66 -1.69
CA ALA A 146 -5.50 11.15 -0.67
C ALA A 146 -4.25 11.79 -1.29
N ALA A 147 -3.73 11.22 -2.38
CA ALA A 147 -2.59 11.77 -3.11
C ALA A 147 -2.91 13.12 -3.76
N HIS A 148 -4.13 13.28 -4.28
CA HIS A 148 -4.61 14.58 -4.77
C HIS A 148 -4.69 15.63 -3.65
N ALA A 149 -5.19 15.26 -2.48
CA ALA A 149 -5.38 16.18 -1.35
C ALA A 149 -4.05 16.76 -0.80
N ILE A 150 -2.92 16.16 -1.09
CA ILE A 150 -1.58 16.64 -0.69
C ILE A 150 -0.68 16.96 -1.89
N ASP A 151 -1.30 17.14 -3.08
CA ASP A 151 -0.63 17.54 -4.34
C ASP A 151 0.61 16.69 -4.68
N MET A 152 0.46 15.36 -4.66
CA MET A 152 1.58 14.45 -5.00
C MET A 152 1.31 13.52 -6.20
N VAL A 153 0.16 13.64 -6.86
CA VAL A 153 -0.18 12.75 -7.97
C VAL A 153 0.80 12.92 -9.13
N GLY A 154 1.15 14.17 -9.48
CA GLY A 154 2.05 14.47 -10.59
C GLY A 154 3.49 13.97 -10.37
N THR A 155 3.98 14.00 -9.14
CA THR A 155 5.31 13.50 -8.77
C THR A 155 5.35 11.99 -8.55
N GLY A 156 4.20 11.35 -8.29
CA GLY A 156 4.09 9.92 -8.00
C GLY A 156 4.56 9.52 -6.60
N VAL A 157 5.53 10.25 -6.05
CA VAL A 157 6.11 10.04 -4.70
C VAL A 157 6.38 11.38 -4.02
N ALA A 158 6.32 11.40 -2.69
CA ALA A 158 6.66 12.57 -1.90
C ALA A 158 7.24 12.18 -0.53
N PRO A 159 8.18 12.98 0.03
CA PRO A 159 8.57 12.83 1.43
C PRO A 159 7.41 13.27 2.32
N VAL A 160 7.06 12.43 3.29
CA VAL A 160 5.93 12.69 4.18
C VAL A 160 6.28 12.49 5.65
N ARG A 161 5.49 13.14 6.51
CA ARG A 161 5.41 12.87 7.94
C ARG A 161 4.05 12.28 8.24
N LEU A 162 4.04 11.14 8.93
CA LEU A 162 2.85 10.47 9.44
C LEU A 162 2.68 10.76 10.92
N GLU A 163 1.45 11.04 11.35
CA GLU A 163 1.05 11.19 12.75
C GLU A 163 -0.20 10.36 13.00
N LEU A 164 -0.14 9.48 13.99
CA LEU A 164 -1.31 8.69 14.38
C LEU A 164 -2.32 9.61 15.07
N VAL A 165 -3.52 9.69 14.50
CA VAL A 165 -4.65 10.45 15.05
C VAL A 165 -5.48 9.56 15.98
N SER A 166 -5.79 8.34 15.52
CA SER A 166 -6.52 7.35 16.32
C SER A 166 -6.22 5.92 15.87
N SER A 167 -6.40 4.96 16.77
CA SER A 167 -6.27 3.55 16.46
C SER A 167 -7.37 2.75 17.15
N PRO A 168 -8.05 1.81 16.46
CA PRO A 168 -9.08 0.96 17.07
C PRO A 168 -8.51 -0.13 17.97
N SER A 169 -7.20 -0.39 17.88
CA SER A 169 -6.50 -1.39 18.69
C SER A 169 -5.11 -0.90 19.10
N PRO A 170 -4.51 -1.49 20.14
CA PRO A 170 -3.15 -1.14 20.57
C PRO A 170 -2.12 -1.29 19.46
N LEU A 171 -1.07 -0.46 19.46
CA LEU A 171 0.08 -0.60 18.55
C LEU A 171 0.88 -1.88 18.81
N ALA A 172 0.85 -2.40 20.03
CA ALA A 172 1.34 -3.75 20.33
C ALA A 172 0.49 -4.79 19.59
N GLY A 173 1.10 -5.89 19.13
CA GLY A 173 0.40 -6.92 18.35
C GLY A 173 1.35 -8.00 17.92
N ALA A 174 0.93 -8.85 16.97
CA ALA A 174 1.78 -9.85 16.39
C ALA A 174 2.44 -9.31 15.10
N PHE A 175 3.73 -9.54 14.96
CA PHE A 175 4.53 -9.10 13.80
C PHE A 175 5.32 -10.25 13.23
N SER A 176 5.68 -10.13 11.95
CA SER A 176 6.49 -11.10 11.23
C SER A 176 7.43 -10.35 10.28
N VAL A 177 8.47 -11.03 9.81
CA VAL A 177 9.39 -10.49 8.82
C VAL A 177 9.12 -11.15 7.46
N GLN A 178 8.69 -10.39 6.48
CA GLN A 178 8.60 -10.84 5.10
C GLN A 178 10.00 -10.84 4.48
N VAL A 179 10.45 -11.99 4.00
CA VAL A 179 11.81 -12.19 3.43
C VAL A 179 11.79 -12.42 1.93
N GLY A 180 10.62 -12.54 1.33
CA GLY A 180 10.45 -12.70 -0.11
C GLY A 180 8.99 -12.73 -0.55
N ALA A 181 8.79 -12.49 -1.84
CA ALA A 181 7.52 -12.65 -2.54
C ALA A 181 7.80 -13.26 -3.92
N PHE A 182 7.07 -14.30 -4.30
CA PHE A 182 7.34 -15.09 -5.50
C PHE A 182 6.07 -15.23 -6.33
N GLN A 183 6.20 -15.21 -7.65
CA GLN A 183 5.11 -15.53 -8.57
C GLN A 183 4.84 -17.04 -8.63
N GLN A 184 5.85 -17.86 -8.37
CA GLN A 184 5.74 -19.31 -8.37
C GLN A 184 5.73 -19.85 -6.94
N ARG A 185 4.68 -20.58 -6.57
CA ARG A 185 4.53 -21.20 -5.25
C ARG A 185 5.72 -22.10 -4.89
N LYS A 186 6.23 -22.88 -5.86
CA LYS A 186 7.39 -23.76 -5.67
C LYS A 186 8.62 -23.04 -5.11
N ASN A 187 8.88 -21.81 -5.54
CA ASN A 187 10.01 -21.02 -5.06
C ASN A 187 9.80 -20.54 -3.62
N ALA A 188 8.58 -20.11 -3.28
CA ALA A 188 8.21 -19.75 -1.91
C ALA A 188 8.32 -20.95 -0.97
N GLU A 189 7.81 -22.14 -1.37
CA GLU A 189 7.88 -23.36 -0.57
C GLU A 189 9.32 -23.85 -0.39
N ARG A 190 10.18 -23.71 -1.38
CA ARG A 190 11.62 -24.02 -1.25
C ARG A 190 12.28 -23.14 -0.19
N LEU A 191 12.03 -21.83 -0.23
CA LEU A 191 12.55 -20.91 0.77
C LEU A 191 11.97 -21.20 2.16
N ARG A 192 10.65 -21.50 2.24
CA ARG A 192 10.00 -21.91 3.48
C ARG A 192 10.69 -23.15 4.08
N ALA A 193 10.92 -24.19 3.28
CA ALA A 193 11.55 -25.46 3.73
C ALA A 193 12.97 -25.24 4.26
N ASP A 194 13.78 -24.38 3.59
CA ASP A 194 15.13 -24.04 4.06
C ASP A 194 15.12 -23.33 5.41
N LEU A 195 14.22 -22.33 5.58
CA LEU A 195 14.15 -21.52 6.80
C LEU A 195 13.45 -22.24 7.95
N SER A 196 12.52 -23.16 7.68
CA SER A 196 11.72 -23.89 8.70
C SER A 196 12.56 -24.76 9.64
N ARG A 197 13.82 -25.04 9.30
CA ARG A 197 14.75 -25.74 10.16
C ARG A 197 15.16 -24.95 11.41
N ARG A 198 15.00 -23.61 11.38
CA ARG A 198 15.45 -22.69 12.45
C ARG A 198 14.37 -21.76 12.94
N TYR A 199 13.35 -21.49 12.13
CA TYR A 199 12.36 -20.45 12.40
C TYR A 199 10.94 -20.93 12.06
N PRO A 200 9.91 -20.46 12.74
CA PRO A 200 8.53 -20.56 12.26
C PRO A 200 8.39 -19.80 10.95
N VAL A 201 7.97 -20.47 9.88
CA VAL A 201 7.83 -19.87 8.54
C VAL A 201 6.48 -20.25 7.94
N PHE A 202 5.82 -19.27 7.33
CA PHE A 202 4.57 -19.49 6.60
C PHE A 202 4.58 -18.75 5.26
N VAL A 203 3.82 -19.30 4.32
CA VAL A 203 3.60 -18.70 3.00
C VAL A 203 2.18 -18.16 2.98
N GLN A 204 2.04 -16.90 2.60
CA GLN A 204 0.77 -16.24 2.42
C GLN A 204 0.53 -15.96 0.94
N ASP A 205 -0.61 -16.39 0.42
CA ASP A 205 -1.07 -16.05 -0.91
C ASP A 205 -1.56 -14.60 -0.94
N PHE A 206 -1.30 -13.90 -2.04
CA PHE A 206 -1.75 -12.54 -2.26
C PHE A 206 -2.09 -12.33 -3.74
N ASP A 207 -3.33 -11.91 -4.03
CA ASP A 207 -3.79 -11.64 -5.38
C ASP A 207 -3.47 -10.19 -5.79
N ALA A 208 -2.31 -10.00 -6.45
CA ALA A 208 -1.91 -8.72 -7.01
C ALA A 208 -2.52 -8.49 -8.41
N PRO A 209 -2.61 -7.24 -8.91
CA PRO A 209 -3.08 -6.96 -10.28
C PRO A 209 -2.30 -7.72 -11.37
N ALA A 210 -0.99 -7.90 -11.16
CA ALA A 210 -0.10 -8.62 -12.07
C ALA A 210 -0.10 -10.15 -11.89
N GLY A 211 -0.98 -10.70 -11.04
CA GLY A 211 -1.09 -12.12 -10.74
C GLY A 211 -0.82 -12.47 -9.28
N ARG A 212 -0.97 -13.75 -8.95
CA ARG A 212 -0.80 -14.22 -7.58
C ARG A 212 0.64 -14.19 -7.13
N LEU A 213 0.87 -13.71 -5.91
CA LEU A 213 2.16 -13.71 -5.23
C LEU A 213 2.12 -14.61 -3.99
N TYR A 214 3.23 -15.27 -3.71
CA TYR A 214 3.45 -16.11 -2.54
C TYR A 214 4.49 -15.43 -1.64
N ARG A 215 4.01 -14.83 -0.54
CA ARG A 215 4.83 -14.07 0.40
C ARG A 215 5.36 -15.00 1.48
N VAL A 216 6.69 -15.09 1.63
CA VAL A 216 7.34 -15.89 2.68
C VAL A 216 7.60 -15.01 3.89
N ARG A 217 7.02 -15.39 5.03
CA ARG A 217 7.10 -14.68 6.30
C ARG A 217 7.72 -15.54 7.37
N VAL A 218 8.57 -14.92 8.18
CA VAL A 218 9.39 -15.59 9.20
C VAL A 218 9.13 -14.99 10.56
N GLY A 219 8.92 -15.86 11.54
CA GLY A 219 8.71 -15.49 12.94
C GLY A 219 7.29 -15.00 13.24
N ARG A 220 6.98 -14.99 14.53
CA ARG A 220 5.81 -14.34 15.12
C ARG A 220 6.27 -13.61 16.38
N LEU A 221 6.42 -12.30 16.28
CA LEU A 221 7.04 -11.45 17.29
C LEU A 221 5.95 -10.58 17.95
N ALA A 222 6.05 -10.38 19.26
CA ALA A 222 5.05 -9.65 20.04
C ALA A 222 5.14 -8.12 19.87
N THR A 223 6.25 -7.58 19.34
CA THR A 223 6.44 -6.14 19.16
C THR A 223 7.10 -5.84 17.83
N GLN A 224 6.81 -4.66 17.27
CA GLN A 224 7.47 -4.17 16.06
C GLN A 224 8.99 -4.11 16.24
N GLN A 225 9.47 -3.58 17.37
CA GLN A 225 10.90 -3.47 17.66
C GLN A 225 11.60 -4.85 17.71
N ALA A 226 10.94 -5.89 18.25
CA ALA A 226 11.48 -7.24 18.22
C ALA A 226 11.57 -7.77 16.77
N ALA A 227 10.57 -7.47 15.94
CA ALA A 227 10.57 -7.87 14.54
C ALA A 227 11.64 -7.11 13.72
N GLU A 228 11.91 -5.84 14.01
CA GLU A 228 12.99 -5.06 13.40
C GLU A 228 14.38 -5.62 13.75
N ARG A 229 14.60 -5.93 15.03
CA ARG A 229 15.86 -6.60 15.45
C ARG A 229 16.03 -7.95 14.76
N PHE A 230 14.95 -8.73 14.64
CA PHE A 230 14.98 -10.01 13.97
C PHE A 230 15.20 -9.87 12.45
N ALA A 231 14.62 -8.87 11.80
CA ALA A 231 14.89 -8.56 10.39
C ALA A 231 16.38 -8.23 10.18
N ALA A 232 16.96 -7.38 11.02
CA ALA A 232 18.38 -7.07 10.98
C ALA A 232 19.29 -8.30 11.23
N GLN A 233 18.87 -9.21 12.10
CA GLN A 233 19.56 -10.50 12.30
C GLN A 233 19.50 -11.36 11.04
N LEU A 234 18.32 -11.53 10.41
CA LEU A 234 18.18 -12.29 9.16
C LEU A 234 19.04 -11.71 8.03
N THR A 235 19.15 -10.39 7.96
CA THR A 235 20.05 -9.73 6.99
C THR A 235 21.51 -10.10 7.23
N ARG A 236 22.00 -10.04 8.48
CA ARG A 236 23.39 -10.36 8.82
C ARG A 236 23.72 -11.86 8.63
N ASP A 237 22.85 -12.74 9.13
CA ASP A 237 23.14 -14.16 9.25
C ASP A 237 22.87 -14.94 7.94
N ARG A 238 21.95 -14.44 7.13
CA ARG A 238 21.44 -15.13 5.94
C ARG A 238 21.53 -14.30 4.66
N GLY A 239 21.97 -13.04 4.73
CA GLY A 239 22.10 -12.15 3.57
C GLY A 239 20.77 -11.75 2.94
N PHE A 240 19.66 -11.80 3.70
CA PHE A 240 18.38 -11.28 3.20
C PHE A 240 18.44 -9.77 3.09
N HIS A 241 18.31 -9.26 1.87
CA HIS A 241 18.08 -7.86 1.58
C HIS A 241 16.58 -7.65 1.31
N ASN A 242 16.08 -6.44 1.48
CA ASN A 242 14.66 -6.10 1.27
C ASN A 242 13.71 -6.91 2.18
N THR A 243 14.04 -7.00 3.47
CA THR A 243 13.14 -7.54 4.47
C THR A 243 12.16 -6.48 4.95
N PHE A 244 10.90 -6.89 5.20
CA PHE A 244 9.85 -5.98 5.67
C PHE A 244 9.20 -6.50 6.93
N VAL A 245 9.19 -5.69 7.99
CA VAL A 245 8.38 -5.97 9.18
C VAL A 245 6.91 -5.74 8.83
N VAL A 246 6.05 -6.70 9.15
CA VAL A 246 4.63 -6.69 8.82
C VAL A 246 3.83 -7.10 10.03
N ARG A 247 2.77 -6.35 10.33
CA ARG A 247 1.78 -6.71 11.34
C ARG A 247 0.88 -7.83 10.83
N LEU A 248 0.52 -8.78 11.71
CA LEU A 248 -0.26 -9.97 11.38
C LEU A 248 -1.78 -9.84 11.65
N ASP A 249 -2.28 -8.66 11.94
CA ASP A 249 -3.73 -8.44 12.13
C ASP A 249 -4.50 -8.82 10.87
N GLY A 250 -5.59 -9.54 11.03
CA GLY A 250 -6.43 -10.00 9.92
C GLY A 250 -5.82 -11.10 9.04
N LEU A 251 -4.67 -11.62 9.40
CA LEU A 251 -4.03 -12.77 8.73
C LEU A 251 -4.29 -14.02 9.57
N GLN A 252 -5.36 -14.72 9.27
CA GLN A 252 -5.64 -16.07 9.76
C GLN A 252 -5.07 -17.11 8.81
#